data_67229942d74e6049585b304de347521c
#
_entry.id   67229942d74e6049585b304de347521c
#
_cell.length_a   1.000
_cell.length_b   1.000
_cell.length_c   1.000
_cell.angle_alpha   90.00
_cell.angle_beta   90.00
_cell.angle_gamma   90.00
#
_symmetry.space_group_name_H-M   'P 1'
#
loop_
_entity.id
_entity.type
_entity.pdbx_description
1 polymer ?
#
loop_
_entity_poly.entity_id
_entity_poly.type
_entity_poly.pdbx_seq_one_letter_code
_entity_poly.pdbx_strand_id
1 'polypeptide(L)'
;LNNENSEELSEFSRIGQSLQDLKPDLIEFSKKIQSEWKDLDSKIAELENKKFALLDSFPGDIKELYDRLKLNGVEVIAAYKNVDQCGCCGVSLTSSELDLIADSEYNQCPYCQGVVI
;
A
#
# COMPACT_ATOMS: atom_id res chain seq x y z
N LEU A 1 5.24 9.00 -59.23
CA LEU A 1 5.90 7.78 -58.75
C LEU A 1 7.14 8.10 -57.91
N ASN A 2 8.07 8.91 -58.39
CA ASN A 2 9.29 9.25 -57.67
C ASN A 2 9.03 10.12 -56.43
N ASN A 3 8.00 10.96 -56.42
CA ASN A 3 7.63 11.79 -55.28
C ASN A 3 7.03 10.99 -54.12
N GLU A 4 6.15 10.04 -54.43
CA GLU A 4 5.55 9.13 -53.42
C GLU A 4 6.63 8.28 -52.73
N ASN A 5 7.54 7.68 -53.49
CA ASN A 5 8.68 6.93 -52.92
C ASN A 5 9.61 7.80 -52.08
N SER A 6 9.80 9.06 -52.45
CA SER A 6 10.63 10.00 -51.69
C SER A 6 9.98 10.40 -50.39
N GLU A 7 8.67 10.60 -50.37
CA GLU A 7 7.91 10.89 -49.15
C GLU A 7 7.90 9.68 -48.18
N GLU A 8 7.68 8.47 -48.69
CA GLU A 8 7.73 7.23 -47.90
C GLU A 8 9.11 6.99 -47.29
N LEU A 9 10.18 7.22 -48.06
CA LEU A 9 11.55 7.09 -47.55
C LEU A 9 11.87 8.14 -46.48
N SER A 10 11.39 9.36 -46.68
CA SER A 10 11.53 10.45 -45.69
C SER A 10 10.79 10.13 -44.40
N GLU A 11 9.57 9.62 -44.51
CA GLU A 11 8.78 9.19 -43.36
C GLU A 11 9.44 8.03 -42.61
N PHE A 12 9.94 7.03 -43.33
CA PHE A 12 10.68 5.91 -42.78
C PHE A 12 11.93 6.34 -42.01
N SER A 13 12.69 7.28 -42.61
CA SER A 13 13.87 7.86 -41.96
C SER A 13 13.51 8.62 -40.68
N ARG A 14 12.43 9.37 -40.70
CA ARG A 14 11.93 10.13 -39.56
C ARG A 14 11.53 9.21 -38.41
N ILE A 15 10.80 8.14 -38.68
CA ILE A 15 10.40 7.13 -37.70
C ILE A 15 11.63 6.43 -37.11
N GLY A 16 12.59 6.04 -37.94
CA GLY A 16 13.84 5.42 -37.52
C GLY A 16 14.64 6.32 -36.57
N GLN A 17 14.72 7.62 -36.87
CA GLN A 17 15.39 8.58 -36.02
C GLN A 17 14.66 8.78 -34.69
N SER A 18 13.32 8.87 -34.70
CA SER A 18 12.52 8.96 -33.49
C SER A 18 12.70 7.75 -32.59
N LEU A 19 12.77 6.55 -33.14
CA LEU A 19 13.06 5.33 -32.39
C LEU A 19 14.44 5.36 -31.74
N GLN A 20 15.46 5.82 -32.46
CA GLN A 20 16.82 5.96 -31.94
C GLN A 20 16.89 7.00 -30.81
N ASP A 21 16.17 8.09 -30.92
CA ASP A 21 16.12 9.16 -29.92
C ASP A 21 15.41 8.71 -28.63
N LEU A 22 14.40 7.86 -28.75
CA LEU A 22 13.63 7.34 -27.61
C LEU A 22 14.35 6.21 -26.83
N LYS A 23 15.23 5.44 -27.47
CA LYS A 23 15.94 4.35 -26.82
C LYS A 23 16.76 4.77 -25.60
N PRO A 24 17.60 5.83 -25.65
CA PRO A 24 18.34 6.28 -24.47
C PRO A 24 17.46 6.70 -23.32
N ASP A 25 16.37 7.42 -23.62
CA ASP A 25 15.40 7.88 -22.63
C ASP A 25 14.72 6.71 -21.95
N LEU A 26 14.35 5.68 -22.73
CA LEU A 26 13.74 4.46 -22.18
C LEU A 26 14.72 3.70 -21.28
N ILE A 27 15.98 3.61 -21.64
CA ILE A 27 17.02 2.96 -20.83
C ILE A 27 17.23 3.72 -19.52
N GLU A 28 17.33 5.04 -19.58
CA GLU A 28 17.50 5.88 -18.39
C GLU A 28 16.29 5.76 -17.45
N PHE A 29 15.10 5.84 -18.01
CA PHE A 29 13.85 5.68 -17.24
C PHE A 29 13.74 4.29 -16.60
N SER A 30 14.09 3.24 -17.33
CA SER A 30 14.13 1.88 -16.82
C SER A 30 15.11 1.72 -15.64
N LYS A 31 16.30 2.29 -15.75
CA LYS A 31 17.30 2.29 -14.66
C LYS A 31 16.80 3.03 -13.43
N LYS A 32 16.14 4.17 -13.62
CA LYS A 32 15.54 4.95 -12.54
C LYS A 32 14.48 4.15 -11.81
N ILE A 33 13.56 3.52 -12.54
CA ILE A 33 12.53 2.65 -11.96
C ILE A 33 13.16 1.51 -11.18
N GLN A 34 14.15 0.82 -11.73
CA GLN A 34 14.83 -0.28 -11.04
C GLN A 34 15.49 0.18 -9.73
N SER A 35 16.10 1.37 -9.72
CA SER A 35 16.68 1.95 -8.51
C SER A 35 15.60 2.26 -7.46
N GLU A 36 14.49 2.87 -7.86
CA GLU A 36 13.37 3.17 -6.98
C GLU A 36 12.74 1.90 -6.39
N TRP A 37 12.58 0.86 -7.19
CA TRP A 37 12.10 -0.45 -6.73
C TRP A 37 13.02 -1.04 -5.66
N LYS A 38 14.32 -1.01 -5.90
CA LYS A 38 15.31 -1.53 -4.94
C LYS A 38 15.28 -0.75 -3.62
N ASP A 39 15.13 0.56 -3.68
CA ASP A 39 15.01 1.41 -2.50
C ASP A 39 13.72 1.13 -1.72
N LEU A 40 12.61 0.92 -2.43
CA LEU A 40 11.33 0.54 -1.83
C LEU A 40 11.39 -0.83 -1.17
N ASP A 41 11.95 -1.82 -1.84
CA ASP A 41 12.14 -3.17 -1.27
C ASP A 41 12.96 -3.12 0.02
N SER A 42 14.02 -2.32 0.04
CA SER A 42 14.85 -2.14 1.23
C SER A 42 14.06 -1.48 2.39
N LYS A 43 13.24 -0.49 2.09
CA LYS A 43 12.37 0.17 3.08
C LYS A 43 11.30 -0.78 3.60
N ILE A 44 10.70 -1.57 2.73
CA ILE A 44 9.70 -2.60 3.13
C ILE A 44 10.35 -3.58 4.10
N ALA A 45 11.51 -4.13 3.76
CA ALA A 45 12.23 -5.07 4.62
C ALA A 45 12.58 -4.46 5.99
N GLU A 46 13.03 -3.21 6.02
CA GLU A 46 13.31 -2.48 7.27
C GLU A 46 12.05 -2.31 8.12
N LEU A 47 10.94 -1.92 7.52
CA LEU A 47 9.65 -1.74 8.21
C LEU A 47 9.09 -3.06 8.72
N GLU A 48 9.21 -4.13 7.97
CA GLU A 48 8.82 -5.48 8.40
C GLU A 48 9.63 -5.93 9.61
N ASN A 49 10.94 -5.71 9.62
CA ASN A 49 11.79 -6.02 10.77
C ASN A 49 11.40 -5.20 12.02
N LYS A 50 11.12 -3.90 11.85
CA LYS A 50 10.63 -3.06 12.93
C LYS A 50 9.28 -3.55 13.47
N LYS A 51 8.37 -3.89 12.59
CA LYS A 51 7.07 -4.47 12.95
C LYS A 51 7.23 -5.75 13.75
N PHE A 52 8.11 -6.65 13.32
CA PHE A 52 8.40 -7.90 14.03
C PHE A 52 8.93 -7.66 15.44
N ALA A 53 9.89 -6.75 15.58
CA ALA A 53 10.46 -6.38 16.87
C ALA A 53 9.42 -5.79 17.83
N LEU A 54 8.51 -4.94 17.29
CA LEU A 54 7.43 -4.36 18.08
C LEU A 54 6.43 -5.40 18.54
N LEU A 55 6.04 -6.34 17.67
CA LEU A 55 5.12 -7.43 18.01
C LEU A 55 5.71 -8.36 19.07
N ASP A 56 7.00 -8.63 19.03
CA ASP A 56 7.68 -9.44 20.05
C ASP A 56 7.73 -8.75 21.43
N SER A 57 7.63 -7.43 21.47
CA SER A 57 7.59 -6.67 22.72
C SER A 57 6.23 -6.65 23.39
N PHE A 58 5.16 -7.04 22.70
CA PHE A 58 3.82 -7.05 23.25
C PHE A 58 3.57 -8.21 24.20
N PRO A 59 2.65 -8.04 25.20
CA PRO A 59 2.16 -9.13 26.02
C PRO A 59 1.57 -10.26 25.15
N GLY A 60 1.61 -11.50 25.67
CA GLY A 60 1.18 -12.69 24.93
C GLY A 60 -0.28 -12.66 24.47
N ASP A 61 -1.18 -12.12 25.29
CA ASP A 61 -2.61 -11.97 24.99
C ASP A 61 -2.84 -11.00 23.81
N ILE A 62 -2.10 -9.90 23.73
CA ILE A 62 -2.17 -8.94 22.63
C ILE A 62 -1.61 -9.54 21.32
N LYS A 63 -0.55 -10.34 21.43
CA LYS A 63 0.03 -11.05 20.29
C LYS A 63 -0.94 -12.09 19.74
N GLU A 64 -1.61 -12.85 20.59
CA GLU A 64 -2.66 -13.79 20.21
C GLU A 64 -3.85 -13.09 19.54
N LEU A 65 -4.28 -11.94 20.07
CA LEU A 65 -5.32 -11.11 19.47
C LEU A 65 -4.93 -10.67 18.07
N TYR A 66 -3.71 -10.16 17.89
CA TYR A 66 -3.19 -9.75 16.60
C TYR A 66 -3.21 -10.89 15.59
N ASP A 67 -2.70 -12.05 15.96
CA ASP A 67 -2.65 -13.23 15.09
C ASP A 67 -4.05 -13.70 14.70
N ARG A 68 -4.98 -13.72 15.65
CA ARG A 68 -6.38 -14.08 15.40
C ARG A 68 -7.06 -13.12 14.42
N LEU A 69 -6.87 -11.81 14.59
CA LEU A 69 -7.45 -10.81 13.70
C LEU A 69 -6.85 -10.89 12.28
N LYS A 70 -5.56 -11.16 12.18
CA LYS A 70 -4.89 -11.40 10.88
C LYS A 70 -5.43 -12.64 10.17
N LEU A 71 -5.61 -13.75 10.88
CA LEU A 71 -6.19 -14.98 10.34
C LEU A 71 -7.63 -14.77 9.87
N ASN A 72 -8.39 -13.90 10.54
CA ASN A 72 -9.77 -13.56 10.16
C ASN A 72 -9.85 -12.54 9.00
N GLY A 73 -8.72 -12.15 8.44
CA GLY A 73 -8.67 -11.24 7.28
C GLY A 73 -8.90 -9.77 7.63
N VAL A 74 -8.72 -9.38 8.88
CA VAL A 74 -8.82 -7.96 9.29
C VAL A 74 -7.60 -7.20 8.75
N GLU A 75 -7.83 -6.25 7.88
CA GLU A 75 -6.76 -5.48 7.23
C GLU A 75 -6.12 -4.47 8.18
N VAL A 76 -6.94 -3.69 8.87
CA VAL A 76 -6.50 -2.68 9.84
C VAL A 76 -6.80 -3.20 11.25
N ILE A 77 -5.76 -3.59 11.96
CA ILE A 77 -5.88 -4.22 13.28
C ILE A 77 -6.21 -3.20 14.37
N ALA A 78 -5.65 -2.01 14.31
CA ALA A 78 -5.87 -0.94 15.27
C ALA A 78 -5.82 0.43 14.59
N ALA A 79 -6.72 1.33 14.98
CA ALA A 79 -6.73 2.71 14.52
C ALA A 79 -7.40 3.64 15.53
N TYR A 80 -7.04 4.92 15.46
CA TYR A 80 -7.74 5.94 16.23
C TYR A 80 -9.16 6.16 15.69
N LYS A 81 -10.08 6.34 16.60
CA LYS A 81 -11.45 6.74 16.30
C LYS A 81 -11.47 8.13 15.65
N ASN A 82 -12.29 8.31 14.61
CA ASN A 82 -12.48 9.60 13.97
C ASN A 82 -13.88 10.12 14.32
N VAL A 83 -13.98 10.94 15.40
CA VAL A 83 -15.24 11.42 15.99
C VAL A 83 -16.13 10.22 16.36
N ASP A 84 -17.16 9.93 15.57
CA ASP A 84 -18.11 8.82 15.79
C ASP A 84 -17.88 7.67 14.80
N GLN A 85 -16.75 7.65 14.12
CA GLN A 85 -16.43 6.62 13.13
C GLN A 85 -15.31 5.70 13.61
N CYS A 86 -15.45 4.40 13.31
CA CYS A 86 -14.37 3.46 13.49
C CYS A 86 -13.20 3.79 12.56
N GLY A 87 -12.00 4.00 13.10
CA GLY A 87 -10.82 4.28 12.30
C GLY A 87 -10.34 3.11 11.45
N CYS A 88 -10.77 1.88 11.77
CA CYS A 88 -10.40 0.67 11.03
C CYS A 88 -11.27 0.44 9.78
N CYS A 89 -12.60 0.54 9.92
CA CYS A 89 -13.55 0.25 8.83
C CYS A 89 -14.36 1.45 8.33
N GLY A 90 -14.28 2.59 9.02
CA GLY A 90 -14.98 3.82 8.63
C GLY A 90 -16.48 3.86 8.91
N VAL A 91 -17.05 2.83 9.55
CA VAL A 91 -18.47 2.79 9.89
C VAL A 91 -18.79 3.80 10.98
N SER A 92 -19.90 4.53 10.82
CA SER A 92 -20.42 5.42 11.87
C SER A 92 -20.98 4.60 13.01
N LEU A 93 -20.57 4.94 14.23
CA LEU A 93 -20.94 4.24 15.46
C LEU A 93 -21.96 5.07 16.25
N THR A 94 -22.99 4.42 16.77
CA THR A 94 -23.95 5.02 17.69
C THR A 94 -23.32 5.17 19.08
N SER A 95 -23.92 6.03 19.92
CA SER A 95 -23.47 6.19 21.31
C SER A 95 -23.44 4.86 22.08
N SER A 96 -24.46 4.01 21.88
CA SER A 96 -24.54 2.68 22.50
C SER A 96 -23.42 1.74 22.03
N GLU A 97 -23.05 1.81 20.75
CA GLU A 97 -21.94 1.02 20.20
C GLU A 97 -20.59 1.51 20.70
N LEU A 98 -20.43 2.82 20.87
CA LEU A 98 -19.21 3.41 21.49
C LEU A 98 -19.07 2.95 22.94
N ASP A 99 -20.16 2.90 23.70
CA ASP A 99 -20.17 2.38 25.07
C ASP A 99 -19.81 0.88 25.10
N LEU A 100 -20.36 0.09 24.18
CA LEU A 100 -20.00 -1.32 24.04
C LEU A 100 -18.51 -1.54 23.72
N ILE A 101 -17.95 -0.70 22.87
CA ILE A 101 -16.51 -0.74 22.55
C ILE A 101 -15.68 -0.43 23.80
N ALA A 102 -16.05 0.62 24.54
CA ALA A 102 -15.35 1.03 25.76
C ALA A 102 -15.41 -0.04 26.86
N ASP A 103 -16.50 -0.79 26.95
CA ASP A 103 -16.69 -1.87 27.93
C ASP A 103 -16.07 -3.20 27.49
N SER A 104 -15.67 -3.34 26.24
CA SER A 104 -15.01 -4.55 25.74
C SER A 104 -13.55 -4.64 26.20
N GLU A 105 -13.04 -5.86 26.34
CA GLU A 105 -11.69 -6.11 26.86
C GLU A 105 -10.60 -5.44 26.04
N TYR A 106 -10.75 -5.39 24.71
CA TYR A 106 -9.75 -4.85 23.78
C TYR A 106 -10.27 -3.69 22.93
N ASN A 107 -11.38 -3.06 23.30
CA ASN A 107 -11.98 -1.95 22.57
C ASN A 107 -12.22 -2.27 21.08
N GLN A 108 -12.79 -3.42 20.80
CA GLN A 108 -13.01 -3.88 19.43
C GLN A 108 -14.30 -3.35 18.82
N CYS A 109 -14.21 -2.91 17.56
CA CYS A 109 -15.37 -2.54 16.77
C CYS A 109 -16.29 -3.75 16.52
N PRO A 110 -17.63 -3.64 16.71
CA PRO A 110 -18.53 -4.77 16.50
C PRO A 110 -18.67 -5.19 15.03
N TYR A 111 -18.29 -4.34 14.08
CA TYR A 111 -18.41 -4.60 12.65
C TYR A 111 -17.16 -5.22 12.04
N CYS A 112 -15.98 -4.67 12.31
CA CYS A 112 -14.72 -5.13 11.72
C CYS A 112 -13.80 -5.86 12.68
N GLN A 113 -14.11 -5.87 13.97
CA GLN A 113 -13.30 -6.46 15.06
C GLN A 113 -11.95 -5.76 15.28
N GLY A 114 -11.62 -4.73 14.52
CA GLY A 114 -10.43 -3.93 14.73
C GLY A 114 -10.45 -3.19 16.07
N VAL A 115 -9.28 -2.94 16.64
CA VAL A 115 -9.12 -2.23 17.90
C VAL A 115 -9.27 -0.74 17.68
N VAL A 116 -10.19 -0.09 18.37
CA VAL A 116 -10.47 1.36 18.29
C VAL A 116 -9.84 2.05 19.49
N ILE A 117 -8.96 2.99 19.19
CA ILE A 117 -8.21 3.76 20.19
C ILE A 117 -8.79 5.16 20.38
#